data_7265a662fa58bd00e4da82e1749191e6
#
_entry.id   7265a662fa58bd00e4da82e1749191e6
#
_cell.length_a   1.000
_cell.length_b   1.000
_cell.length_c   1.000
_cell.angle_alpha   90.00
_cell.angle_beta   90.00
_cell.angle_gamma   90.00
#
_symmetry.space_group_name_H-M   'P 1'
#
loop_
_entity.id
_entity.type
_entity.pdbx_description
1 polymer ?
#
loop_
_entity_poly.entity_id
_entity_poly.type
_entity_poly.pdbx_seq_one_letter_code
_entity_poly.pdbx_strand_id
1 'polypeptide(L)'
;MNTQGFELRGATCVVTGGASGIGAALIAEVVRRGAAAVAVVDIDGQRAADAATKLGSAGVDAAGFACDVSDVASVGHMAQAVCERFGTPTFVAANAGVFPPAGPAWELDPADVAWTLAVNVTGVWLTTSAFAKLMVASYRPSWILGTGSEHALGVPHTGSAIYTASKHAVVGLLDVMRNELPSHVGVSVMCPGLVATNLWKGAADRPDQFGGPTRISRRAGVIMTHGMDPALVAERAIDGVQAGQFLVATHRHVQQYADERYAEVERAFAALGADDGSEQAYDVASVAAVVNAEDPRRTAG
;
A
#
# COMPACT_ATOMS: atom_id res chain seq x y z
N MET A 1 -6.56 18.99 2.81
CA MET A 1 -6.20 17.86 1.95
C MET A 1 -5.29 18.38 0.84
N ASN A 2 -4.16 17.71 0.61
CA ASN A 2 -3.29 18.08 -0.51
C ASN A 2 -3.98 17.62 -1.81
N THR A 3 -4.45 18.58 -2.62
CA THR A 3 -5.09 18.33 -3.92
C THR A 3 -4.12 18.53 -5.09
N GLN A 4 -2.90 18.96 -4.81
CA GLN A 4 -1.85 19.02 -5.83
C GLN A 4 -1.24 17.63 -5.99
N GLY A 5 -1.17 17.15 -7.23
CA GLY A 5 -0.49 15.90 -7.55
C GLY A 5 1.02 15.98 -7.35
N PHE A 6 1.69 14.84 -7.53
CA PHE A 6 3.13 14.73 -7.30
C PHE A 6 3.91 14.59 -8.61
N GLU A 7 4.93 15.42 -8.79
CA GLU A 7 5.81 15.35 -9.97
C GLU A 7 6.96 14.37 -9.71
N LEU A 8 7.07 13.35 -10.55
CA LEU A 8 8.09 12.30 -10.43
C LEU A 8 9.44 12.70 -11.03
N ARG A 9 9.50 13.73 -11.87
CA ARG A 9 10.76 14.19 -12.47
C ARG A 9 11.74 14.63 -11.38
N GLY A 10 12.91 14.01 -11.36
CA GLY A 10 13.94 14.25 -10.34
C GLY A 10 13.67 13.62 -8.97
N ALA A 11 12.60 12.82 -8.83
CA ALA A 11 12.28 12.13 -7.58
C ALA A 11 13.30 11.04 -7.26
N THR A 12 13.57 10.85 -5.97
CA THR A 12 14.20 9.64 -5.42
C THR A 12 13.08 8.69 -4.98
N CYS A 13 13.01 7.51 -5.59
CA CYS A 13 11.92 6.56 -5.43
C CYS A 13 12.36 5.32 -4.65
N VAL A 14 11.51 4.85 -3.73
CA VAL A 14 11.65 3.57 -3.03
C VAL A 14 10.46 2.70 -3.37
N VAL A 15 10.69 1.44 -3.77
CA VAL A 15 9.60 0.50 -4.08
C VAL A 15 9.86 -0.83 -3.37
N THR A 16 9.02 -1.21 -2.41
CA THR A 16 9.07 -2.52 -1.76
C THR A 16 8.37 -3.59 -2.60
N GLY A 17 8.90 -4.83 -2.60
CA GLY A 17 8.52 -5.86 -3.57
C GLY A 17 8.91 -5.44 -5.01
N GLY A 18 9.99 -4.68 -5.14
CA GLY A 18 10.39 -4.00 -6.38
C GLY A 18 11.01 -4.91 -7.43
N ALA A 19 11.43 -6.11 -7.06
CA ALA A 19 12.11 -7.03 -7.98
C ALA A 19 11.16 -7.80 -8.91
N SER A 20 9.84 -7.70 -8.73
CA SER A 20 8.88 -8.46 -9.54
C SER A 20 7.49 -7.80 -9.64
N GLY A 21 6.66 -8.33 -10.54
CA GLY A 21 5.23 -8.00 -10.63
C GLY A 21 4.93 -6.50 -10.73
N ILE A 22 3.96 -6.03 -9.93
CA ILE A 22 3.55 -4.62 -9.90
C ILE A 22 4.70 -3.73 -9.43
N GLY A 23 5.52 -4.17 -8.47
CA GLY A 23 6.65 -3.38 -7.98
C GLY A 23 7.68 -3.07 -9.07
N ALA A 24 8.06 -4.08 -9.86
CA ALA A 24 8.97 -3.89 -11.00
C ALA A 24 8.33 -2.99 -12.08
N ALA A 25 7.03 -3.11 -12.30
CA ALA A 25 6.30 -2.25 -13.23
C ALA A 25 6.23 -0.78 -12.74
N LEU A 26 6.00 -0.57 -11.43
CA LEU A 26 6.06 0.75 -10.81
C LEU A 26 7.45 1.39 -10.98
N ILE A 27 8.51 0.62 -10.79
CA ILE A 27 9.88 1.08 -11.00
C ILE A 27 10.07 1.52 -12.46
N ALA A 28 9.69 0.69 -13.42
CA ALA A 28 9.79 1.04 -14.83
C ALA A 28 9.02 2.33 -15.15
N GLU A 29 7.83 2.50 -14.56
CA GLU A 29 6.98 3.66 -14.80
C GLU A 29 7.54 4.94 -14.15
N VAL A 30 8.04 4.89 -12.90
CA VAL A 30 8.64 6.09 -12.29
C VAL A 30 9.91 6.52 -13.02
N VAL A 31 10.70 5.57 -13.53
CA VAL A 31 11.86 5.86 -14.40
C VAL A 31 11.41 6.53 -15.70
N ARG A 32 10.38 6.01 -16.36
CA ARG A 32 9.80 6.61 -17.58
C ARG A 32 9.31 8.04 -17.34
N ARG A 33 8.81 8.33 -16.14
CA ARG A 33 8.37 9.67 -15.71
C ARG A 33 9.52 10.57 -15.25
N GLY A 34 10.77 10.09 -15.30
CA GLY A 34 11.96 10.90 -15.07
C GLY A 34 12.45 10.92 -13.60
N ALA A 35 12.17 9.90 -12.83
CA ALA A 35 12.78 9.71 -11.52
C ALA A 35 14.32 9.73 -11.64
N ALA A 36 14.98 10.40 -10.69
CA ALA A 36 16.45 10.55 -10.71
C ALA A 36 17.15 9.33 -10.11
N ALA A 37 16.54 8.70 -9.10
CA ALA A 37 17.13 7.54 -8.43
C ALA A 37 16.05 6.56 -7.96
N VAL A 38 16.41 5.26 -7.91
CA VAL A 38 15.49 4.19 -7.52
C VAL A 38 16.15 3.22 -6.54
N ALA A 39 15.55 3.04 -5.37
CA ALA A 39 15.82 1.96 -4.45
C ALA A 39 14.87 0.79 -4.74
N VAL A 40 15.42 -0.31 -5.24
CA VAL A 40 14.71 -1.58 -5.44
C VAL A 40 14.77 -2.37 -4.15
N VAL A 41 13.66 -2.50 -3.44
CA VAL A 41 13.61 -3.20 -2.15
C VAL A 41 12.85 -4.51 -2.32
N ASP A 42 13.44 -5.64 -1.92
CA ASP A 42 12.79 -6.97 -1.98
C ASP A 42 13.29 -7.84 -0.82
N ILE A 43 12.50 -8.85 -0.44
CA ILE A 43 12.94 -9.83 0.56
C ILE A 43 14.14 -10.63 0.03
N ASP A 44 14.16 -10.89 -1.27
CA ASP A 44 15.30 -11.50 -1.97
C ASP A 44 16.29 -10.42 -2.41
N GLY A 45 17.35 -10.23 -1.61
CA GLY A 45 18.39 -9.23 -1.88
C GLY A 45 19.11 -9.44 -3.21
N GLN A 46 19.26 -10.69 -3.68
CA GLN A 46 19.89 -10.95 -4.98
C GLN A 46 19.00 -10.49 -6.13
N ARG A 47 17.69 -10.80 -6.08
CA ARG A 47 16.73 -10.30 -7.07
C ARG A 47 16.67 -8.76 -7.09
N ALA A 48 16.74 -8.12 -5.92
CA ALA A 48 16.78 -6.66 -5.83
C ALA A 48 18.04 -6.09 -6.48
N ALA A 49 19.21 -6.68 -6.20
CA ALA A 49 20.49 -6.28 -6.78
C ALA A 49 20.53 -6.47 -8.31
N ASP A 50 20.03 -7.61 -8.81
CA ASP A 50 19.95 -7.89 -10.25
C ASP A 50 19.03 -6.89 -10.98
N ALA A 51 17.89 -6.55 -10.37
CA ALA A 51 16.97 -5.55 -10.92
C ALA A 51 17.61 -4.16 -10.96
N ALA A 52 18.29 -3.75 -9.89
CA ALA A 52 18.99 -2.49 -9.84
C ALA A 52 20.15 -2.42 -10.86
N THR A 53 20.90 -3.52 -11.03
CA THR A 53 21.96 -3.61 -12.04
C THR A 53 21.43 -3.42 -13.46
N LYS A 54 20.28 -4.00 -13.79
CA LYS A 54 19.64 -3.80 -15.09
C LYS A 54 19.24 -2.33 -15.32
N LEU A 55 18.71 -1.66 -14.30
CA LEU A 55 18.39 -0.23 -14.34
C LEU A 55 19.64 0.62 -14.53
N GLY A 56 20.73 0.32 -13.79
CA GLY A 56 22.03 0.98 -13.92
C GLY A 56 22.61 0.86 -15.31
N SER A 57 22.49 -0.31 -15.95
CA SER A 57 22.91 -0.54 -17.34
C SER A 57 22.13 0.30 -18.34
N ALA A 58 20.91 0.73 -18.00
CA ALA A 58 20.08 1.65 -18.77
C ALA A 58 20.29 3.13 -18.40
N GLY A 59 21.28 3.44 -17.54
CA GLY A 59 21.64 4.81 -17.15
C GLY A 59 20.83 5.39 -15.98
N VAL A 60 20.09 4.56 -15.23
CA VAL A 60 19.33 4.99 -14.05
C VAL A 60 20.20 4.82 -12.79
N ASP A 61 20.27 5.82 -11.91
CA ASP A 61 20.89 5.64 -10.59
C ASP A 61 20.02 4.74 -9.72
N ALA A 62 20.41 3.48 -9.55
CA ALA A 62 19.64 2.47 -8.85
C ALA A 62 20.50 1.62 -7.92
N ALA A 63 19.90 1.17 -6.81
CA ALA A 63 20.51 0.21 -5.89
C ALA A 63 19.47 -0.78 -5.37
N GLY A 64 19.88 -2.02 -5.12
CA GLY A 64 19.05 -3.07 -4.53
C GLY A 64 19.27 -3.17 -3.03
N PHE A 65 18.19 -3.41 -2.27
CA PHE A 65 18.22 -3.54 -0.82
C PHE A 65 17.39 -4.77 -0.40
N ALA A 66 18.01 -5.65 0.39
CA ALA A 66 17.28 -6.75 1.02
C ALA A 66 16.45 -6.23 2.19
N CYS A 67 15.17 -6.59 2.26
CA CYS A 67 14.32 -6.20 3.37
C CYS A 67 13.13 -7.15 3.54
N ASP A 68 13.01 -7.76 4.72
CA ASP A 68 11.75 -8.32 5.19
C ASP A 68 10.91 -7.20 5.77
N VAL A 69 9.86 -6.79 5.06
CA VAL A 69 8.99 -5.68 5.50
C VAL A 69 8.19 -6.01 6.76
N SER A 70 8.08 -7.30 7.14
CA SER A 70 7.41 -7.72 8.37
C SER A 70 8.28 -7.55 9.62
N ASP A 71 9.59 -7.27 9.46
CA ASP A 71 10.54 -7.11 10.54
C ASP A 71 10.95 -5.64 10.74
N VAL A 72 10.75 -5.14 11.97
CA VAL A 72 11.01 -3.73 12.35
C VAL A 72 12.47 -3.34 12.13
N ALA A 73 13.40 -4.23 12.52
CA ALA A 73 14.84 -3.94 12.42
C ALA A 73 15.28 -3.94 10.96
N SER A 74 14.76 -4.90 10.16
CA SER A 74 15.01 -4.98 8.73
C SER A 74 14.56 -3.71 7.99
N VAL A 75 13.34 -3.23 8.27
CA VAL A 75 12.83 -1.97 7.69
C VAL A 75 13.67 -0.77 8.14
N GLY A 76 14.05 -0.71 9.42
CA GLY A 76 14.90 0.36 9.94
C GLY A 76 16.27 0.42 9.24
N HIS A 77 16.94 -0.72 9.10
CA HIS A 77 18.23 -0.82 8.40
C HIS A 77 18.10 -0.46 6.91
N MET A 78 17.06 -0.95 6.25
CA MET A 78 16.79 -0.62 4.84
C MET A 78 16.57 0.88 4.66
N ALA A 79 15.75 1.51 5.49
CA ALA A 79 15.47 2.94 5.39
C ALA A 79 16.74 3.78 5.61
N GLN A 80 17.57 3.41 6.58
CA GLN A 80 18.88 4.03 6.81
C GLN A 80 19.78 3.90 5.59
N ALA A 81 19.97 2.68 5.06
CA ALA A 81 20.84 2.42 3.92
C ALA A 81 20.37 3.15 2.64
N VAL A 82 19.06 3.25 2.42
CA VAL A 82 18.49 4.05 1.33
C VAL A 82 18.84 5.53 1.49
N CYS A 83 18.70 6.08 2.70
CA CYS A 83 19.01 7.48 2.97
C CYS A 83 20.52 7.78 2.85
N GLU A 84 21.38 6.87 3.28
CA GLU A 84 22.83 6.99 3.10
C GLU A 84 23.23 7.00 1.63
N ARG A 85 22.54 6.21 0.79
CA ARG A 85 22.86 6.08 -0.64
C ARG A 85 22.26 7.21 -1.50
N PHE A 86 21.03 7.64 -1.22
CA PHE A 86 20.27 8.53 -2.09
C PHE A 86 19.75 9.81 -1.42
N GLY A 87 19.95 9.96 -0.11
CA GLY A 87 19.28 10.99 0.68
C GLY A 87 17.83 10.63 0.98
N THR A 88 17.07 11.57 1.55
CA THR A 88 15.64 11.38 1.85
C THR A 88 14.84 11.17 0.57
N PRO A 89 14.15 10.02 0.40
CA PRO A 89 13.33 9.79 -0.77
C PRO A 89 12.11 10.73 -0.79
N THR A 90 11.65 11.04 -1.99
CA THR A 90 10.46 11.88 -2.20
C THR A 90 9.26 11.08 -2.71
N PHE A 91 9.47 9.82 -3.14
CA PHE A 91 8.40 8.90 -3.49
C PHE A 91 8.65 7.53 -2.85
N VAL A 92 7.65 6.99 -2.15
CA VAL A 92 7.72 5.66 -1.53
C VAL A 92 6.49 4.85 -1.91
N ALA A 93 6.71 3.72 -2.58
CA ALA A 93 5.67 2.72 -2.85
C ALA A 93 5.79 1.55 -1.87
N ALA A 94 4.92 1.50 -0.87
CA ALA A 94 4.73 0.36 0.02
C ALA A 94 3.89 -0.70 -0.72
N ASN A 95 4.57 -1.48 -1.58
CA ASN A 95 3.93 -2.40 -2.52
C ASN A 95 4.13 -3.88 -2.14
N ALA A 96 5.14 -4.24 -1.38
CA ALA A 96 5.36 -5.62 -0.95
C ALA A 96 4.08 -6.23 -0.35
N GLY A 97 3.76 -7.45 -0.76
CA GLY A 97 2.57 -8.13 -0.30
C GLY A 97 2.56 -9.60 -0.69
N VAL A 98 1.75 -10.37 0.02
CA VAL A 98 1.62 -11.82 -0.15
C VAL A 98 0.15 -12.20 -0.26
N PHE A 99 -0.08 -13.36 -0.88
CA PHE A 99 -1.39 -13.98 -0.97
C PHE A 99 -1.31 -15.38 -0.37
N PRO A 100 -2.02 -15.65 0.74
CA PRO A 100 -2.00 -16.95 1.41
C PRO A 100 -2.78 -18.00 0.61
N PRO A 101 -2.63 -19.30 0.94
CA PRO A 101 -3.49 -20.34 0.40
C PRO A 101 -4.98 -20.03 0.64
N ALA A 102 -5.80 -20.23 -0.39
CA ALA A 102 -7.24 -20.01 -0.30
C ALA A 102 -7.92 -21.11 0.51
N GLY A 103 -8.91 -20.74 1.32
CA GLY A 103 -9.73 -21.66 2.10
C GLY A 103 -10.89 -20.96 2.79
N PRO A 104 -11.85 -21.73 3.37
CA PRO A 104 -12.91 -21.17 4.18
C PRO A 104 -12.35 -20.35 5.35
N ALA A 105 -12.99 -19.22 5.68
CA ALA A 105 -12.48 -18.30 6.69
C ALA A 105 -12.25 -18.94 8.07
N TRP A 106 -13.04 -19.95 8.40
CA TRP A 106 -12.99 -20.68 9.69
C TRP A 106 -12.00 -21.86 9.72
N GLU A 107 -11.33 -22.16 8.58
CA GLU A 107 -10.35 -23.25 8.43
C GLU A 107 -8.95 -22.75 8.05
N LEU A 108 -8.73 -21.42 8.07
CA LEU A 108 -7.44 -20.85 7.73
C LEU A 108 -6.37 -21.27 8.75
N ASP A 109 -5.18 -21.60 8.23
CA ASP A 109 -4.01 -21.85 9.07
C ASP A 109 -3.62 -20.55 9.82
N PRO A 110 -3.53 -20.57 11.18
CA PRO A 110 -3.09 -19.40 11.94
C PRO A 110 -1.74 -18.83 11.48
N ALA A 111 -0.83 -19.65 10.97
CA ALA A 111 0.45 -19.19 10.45
C ALA A 111 0.28 -18.38 9.15
N ASP A 112 -0.63 -18.79 8.25
CA ASP A 112 -0.97 -18.04 7.05
C ASP A 112 -1.64 -16.70 7.40
N VAL A 113 -2.50 -16.68 8.43
CA VAL A 113 -3.14 -15.47 8.96
C VAL A 113 -2.08 -14.50 9.48
N ALA A 114 -1.20 -14.98 10.38
CA ALA A 114 -0.14 -14.17 10.99
C ALA A 114 0.81 -13.60 9.91
N TRP A 115 1.26 -14.43 8.98
CA TRP A 115 2.14 -14.02 7.89
C TRP A 115 1.49 -12.95 6.99
N THR A 116 0.23 -13.17 6.59
CA THR A 116 -0.47 -12.22 5.73
C THR A 116 -0.61 -10.85 6.40
N LEU A 117 -0.98 -10.81 7.68
CA LEU A 117 -1.11 -9.56 8.42
C LEU A 117 0.26 -8.89 8.64
N ALA A 118 1.30 -9.68 8.97
CA ALA A 118 2.64 -9.17 9.18
C ALA A 118 3.20 -8.49 7.92
N VAL A 119 3.03 -9.10 6.74
CA VAL A 119 3.54 -8.53 5.49
C VAL A 119 2.61 -7.44 4.95
N ASN A 120 1.31 -7.74 4.77
CA ASN A 120 0.40 -6.85 4.03
C ASN A 120 -0.06 -5.63 4.86
N VAL A 121 -0.08 -5.72 6.18
CA VAL A 121 -0.55 -4.62 7.06
C VAL A 121 0.62 -4.01 7.81
N THR A 122 1.28 -4.79 8.67
CA THR A 122 2.40 -4.31 9.48
C THR A 122 3.54 -3.83 8.58
N GLY A 123 3.87 -4.55 7.50
CA GLY A 123 4.91 -4.19 6.55
C GLY A 123 4.62 -2.88 5.81
N VAL A 124 3.37 -2.63 5.45
CA VAL A 124 2.97 -1.34 4.86
C VAL A 124 3.12 -0.23 5.90
N TRP A 125 2.64 -0.44 7.13
CA TRP A 125 2.77 0.55 8.20
C TRP A 125 4.23 0.85 8.54
N LEU A 126 5.07 -0.17 8.70
CA LEU A 126 6.50 0.00 8.99
C LEU A 126 7.20 0.79 7.89
N THR A 127 7.00 0.39 6.62
CA THR A 127 7.60 1.06 5.46
C THR A 127 7.15 2.53 5.39
N THR A 128 5.86 2.78 5.45
CA THR A 128 5.34 4.14 5.33
C THR A 128 5.74 5.01 6.51
N SER A 129 5.71 4.50 7.75
CA SER A 129 6.10 5.23 8.96
C SER A 129 7.59 5.58 8.98
N ALA A 130 8.46 4.66 8.53
CA ALA A 130 9.90 4.92 8.48
C ALA A 130 10.23 6.12 7.58
N PHE A 131 9.62 6.17 6.39
CA PHE A 131 9.90 7.25 5.44
C PHE A 131 9.04 8.49 5.66
N ALA A 132 7.80 8.38 6.17
CA ALA A 132 6.96 9.54 6.47
C ALA A 132 7.64 10.52 7.44
N LYS A 133 8.29 10.01 8.50
CA LYS A 133 9.04 10.85 9.45
C LYS A 133 10.13 11.68 8.76
N LEU A 134 10.84 11.07 7.82
CA LEU A 134 11.91 11.72 7.06
C LEU A 134 11.35 12.71 6.04
N MET A 135 10.26 12.36 5.36
CA MET A 135 9.57 13.24 4.41
C MET A 135 9.01 14.48 5.12
N VAL A 136 8.36 14.31 6.28
CA VAL A 136 7.86 15.41 7.10
C VAL A 136 9.00 16.37 7.49
N ALA A 137 10.12 15.82 7.97
CA ALA A 137 11.28 16.60 8.38
C ALA A 137 12.01 17.29 7.22
N SER A 138 11.86 16.79 5.99
CA SER A 138 12.52 17.34 4.81
C SER A 138 11.89 18.61 4.27
N TYR A 139 10.60 18.86 4.58
CA TYR A 139 9.77 19.93 4.02
C TYR A 139 9.69 19.94 2.48
N ARG A 140 10.12 18.84 1.82
CA ARG A 140 10.06 18.70 0.37
C ARG A 140 8.74 18.05 -0.05
N PRO A 141 8.16 18.48 -1.20
CA PRO A 141 7.04 17.75 -1.78
C PRO A 141 7.38 16.26 -1.89
N SER A 142 6.55 15.42 -1.30
CA SER A 142 6.79 13.99 -1.20
C SER A 142 5.49 13.21 -1.32
N TRP A 143 5.56 11.92 -1.68
CA TRP A 143 4.37 11.11 -1.88
C TRP A 143 4.56 9.67 -1.42
N ILE A 144 3.53 9.14 -0.77
CA ILE A 144 3.43 7.75 -0.33
C ILE A 144 2.34 7.07 -1.17
N LEU A 145 2.67 5.95 -1.79
CA LEU A 145 1.74 5.07 -2.49
C LEU A 145 1.66 3.73 -1.79
N GLY A 146 0.49 3.34 -1.30
CA GLY A 146 0.26 1.99 -0.80
C GLY A 146 -0.44 1.09 -1.81
N THR A 147 -0.29 -0.22 -1.64
CA THR A 147 -0.95 -1.22 -2.49
C THR A 147 -2.09 -1.90 -1.74
N GLY A 148 -3.30 -1.39 -1.96
CA GLY A 148 -4.57 -2.02 -1.59
C GLY A 148 -4.92 -3.19 -2.51
N SER A 149 -6.20 -3.32 -2.84
CA SER A 149 -6.75 -4.29 -3.80
C SER A 149 -8.22 -3.97 -4.09
N GLU A 150 -8.78 -4.50 -5.18
CA GLU A 150 -10.23 -4.54 -5.42
C GLU A 150 -11.00 -5.15 -4.25
N HIS A 151 -10.36 -6.07 -3.50
CA HIS A 151 -10.93 -6.64 -2.28
C HIS A 151 -11.34 -5.58 -1.25
N ALA A 152 -10.63 -4.45 -1.19
CA ALA A 152 -10.97 -3.34 -0.30
C ALA A 152 -12.06 -2.41 -0.86
N LEU A 153 -12.45 -2.59 -2.11
CA LEU A 153 -13.48 -1.79 -2.78
C LEU A 153 -14.86 -2.48 -2.85
N GLY A 154 -15.01 -3.64 -2.23
CA GLY A 154 -16.29 -4.33 -2.16
C GLY A 154 -16.37 -5.67 -2.89
N VAL A 155 -15.27 -6.19 -3.44
CA VAL A 155 -15.24 -7.50 -4.11
C VAL A 155 -15.01 -8.62 -3.10
N PRO A 156 -16.04 -9.41 -2.72
CA PRO A 156 -15.88 -10.51 -1.77
C PRO A 156 -15.45 -11.78 -2.51
N HIS A 157 -14.15 -12.00 -2.64
CA HIS A 157 -13.64 -13.26 -3.19
C HIS A 157 -13.69 -14.38 -2.13
N THR A 158 -14.56 -15.37 -2.37
CA THR A 158 -14.67 -16.56 -1.52
C THR A 158 -13.32 -17.26 -1.36
N GLY A 159 -12.98 -17.61 -0.12
CA GLY A 159 -11.72 -18.27 0.23
C GLY A 159 -10.53 -17.33 0.43
N SER A 160 -10.73 -16.00 0.41
CA SER A 160 -9.66 -15.02 0.54
C SER A 160 -9.87 -14.08 1.74
N ALA A 161 -10.49 -14.57 2.81
CA ALA A 161 -10.93 -13.73 3.94
C ALA A 161 -9.80 -12.89 4.55
N ILE A 162 -8.66 -13.51 4.90
CA ILE A 162 -7.57 -12.78 5.55
C ILE A 162 -6.86 -11.81 4.59
N TYR A 163 -6.74 -12.17 3.32
CA TYR A 163 -6.23 -11.25 2.31
C TYR A 163 -7.16 -10.04 2.17
N THR A 164 -8.47 -10.28 2.06
CA THR A 164 -9.48 -9.22 2.00
C THR A 164 -9.39 -8.30 3.21
N ALA A 165 -9.34 -8.86 4.43
CA ALA A 165 -9.18 -8.08 5.67
C ALA A 165 -7.90 -7.25 5.64
N SER A 166 -6.77 -7.83 5.22
CA SER A 166 -5.49 -7.12 5.14
C SER A 166 -5.54 -5.92 4.19
N LYS A 167 -6.23 -6.05 3.05
CA LYS A 167 -6.33 -4.97 2.06
C LYS A 167 -7.30 -3.85 2.48
N HIS A 168 -8.36 -4.16 3.23
CA HIS A 168 -9.18 -3.15 3.89
C HIS A 168 -8.37 -2.39 4.95
N ALA A 169 -7.56 -3.10 5.75
CA ALA A 169 -6.70 -2.47 6.75
C ALA A 169 -5.70 -1.48 6.13
N VAL A 170 -5.12 -1.80 4.96
CA VAL A 170 -4.23 -0.89 4.22
C VAL A 170 -4.95 0.39 3.81
N VAL A 171 -6.18 0.28 3.27
CA VAL A 171 -6.95 1.47 2.88
C VAL A 171 -7.26 2.33 4.10
N GLY A 172 -7.76 1.73 5.21
CA GLY A 172 -8.07 2.46 6.44
C GLY A 172 -6.84 3.12 7.07
N LEU A 173 -5.70 2.43 7.10
CA LEU A 173 -4.44 2.97 7.59
C LEU A 173 -4.01 4.23 6.81
N LEU A 174 -4.01 4.15 5.49
CA LEU A 174 -3.56 5.24 4.63
C LEU A 174 -4.58 6.40 4.57
N ASP A 175 -5.87 6.10 4.78
CA ASP A 175 -6.92 7.11 4.88
C ASP A 175 -6.73 8.01 6.11
N VAL A 176 -6.36 7.42 7.25
CA VAL A 176 -5.98 8.20 8.44
C VAL A 176 -4.68 8.96 8.20
N MET A 177 -3.65 8.28 7.67
CA MET A 177 -2.32 8.88 7.45
C MET A 177 -2.37 10.13 6.56
N ARG A 178 -3.19 10.15 5.50
CA ARG A 178 -3.33 11.35 4.63
C ARG A 178 -3.90 12.57 5.33
N ASN A 179 -4.64 12.37 6.43
CA ASN A 179 -5.23 13.45 7.22
C ASN A 179 -4.29 13.94 8.34
N GLU A 180 -3.31 13.10 8.74
CA GLU A 180 -2.33 13.42 9.78
C GLU A 180 -1.07 14.07 9.21
N LEU A 181 -0.71 13.77 7.97
CA LEU A 181 0.50 14.27 7.34
C LEU A 181 0.34 15.73 6.90
N PRO A 182 1.43 16.52 6.97
CA PRO A 182 1.39 17.92 6.50
C PRO A 182 1.20 17.97 4.98
N SER A 183 0.71 19.10 4.48
CA SER A 183 0.30 19.28 3.09
C SER A 183 1.38 19.04 2.04
N HIS A 184 2.66 19.01 2.40
CA HIS A 184 3.75 18.70 1.47
C HIS A 184 3.98 17.17 1.30
N VAL A 185 3.30 16.32 2.08
CA VAL A 185 3.36 14.86 1.95
C VAL A 185 2.00 14.33 1.54
N GLY A 186 1.87 13.90 0.29
CA GLY A 186 0.64 13.31 -0.22
C GLY A 186 0.60 11.79 -0.02
N VAL A 187 -0.61 11.23 -0.05
CA VAL A 187 -0.83 9.80 0.10
C VAL A 187 -1.83 9.31 -0.93
N SER A 188 -1.51 8.20 -1.56
CA SER A 188 -2.42 7.44 -2.43
C SER A 188 -2.46 5.98 -2.03
N VAL A 189 -3.57 5.32 -2.33
CA VAL A 189 -3.68 3.86 -2.30
C VAL A 189 -4.21 3.36 -3.63
N MET A 190 -3.41 2.59 -4.34
CA MET A 190 -3.89 1.90 -5.54
C MET A 190 -4.63 0.62 -5.14
N CYS A 191 -5.72 0.33 -5.84
CA CYS A 191 -6.56 -0.85 -5.61
C CYS A 191 -6.64 -1.69 -6.89
N PRO A 192 -5.61 -2.53 -7.16
CA PRO A 192 -5.61 -3.40 -8.33
C PRO A 192 -6.66 -4.51 -8.21
N GLY A 193 -7.23 -4.89 -9.36
CA GLY A 193 -7.93 -6.15 -9.54
C GLY A 193 -6.97 -7.28 -9.87
N LEU A 194 -7.40 -8.22 -10.72
CA LEU A 194 -6.55 -9.33 -11.15
C LEU A 194 -5.41 -8.83 -12.06
N VAL A 195 -4.17 -9.08 -11.65
CA VAL A 195 -2.95 -8.67 -12.35
C VAL A 195 -2.07 -9.87 -12.67
N ALA A 196 -1.49 -9.91 -13.87
CA ALA A 196 -0.61 -10.98 -14.32
C ALA A 196 0.75 -10.94 -13.60
N THR A 197 0.81 -11.49 -12.39
CA THR A 197 1.99 -11.50 -11.52
C THR A 197 2.28 -12.89 -10.96
N ASN A 198 3.42 -13.02 -10.28
CA ASN A 198 3.79 -14.22 -9.53
C ASN A 198 3.33 -14.18 -8.04
N LEU A 199 2.41 -13.31 -7.67
CA LEU A 199 1.93 -13.17 -6.28
C LEU A 199 1.49 -14.51 -5.67
N TRP A 200 0.88 -15.39 -6.47
CA TRP A 200 0.45 -16.73 -6.08
C TRP A 200 1.59 -17.68 -5.67
N LYS A 201 2.84 -17.37 -6.04
CA LYS A 201 4.03 -18.14 -5.67
C LYS A 201 4.59 -17.73 -4.30
N GLY A 202 4.17 -16.60 -3.74
CA GLY A 202 4.74 -16.06 -2.49
C GLY A 202 4.71 -17.05 -1.31
N ALA A 203 3.73 -17.95 -1.29
CA ALA A 203 3.66 -19.01 -0.29
C ALA A 203 4.85 -19.98 -0.30
N ALA A 204 5.58 -20.09 -1.42
CA ALA A 204 6.82 -20.88 -1.51
C ALA A 204 8.02 -20.17 -0.84
N ASP A 205 7.94 -18.86 -0.66
CA ASP A 205 8.99 -18.03 -0.05
C ASP A 205 8.61 -17.61 1.40
N ARG A 206 7.56 -18.25 2.01
CA ARG A 206 7.13 -17.92 3.38
C ARG A 206 8.27 -18.21 4.36
N PRO A 207 8.67 -17.21 5.20
CA PRO A 207 9.75 -17.36 6.16
C PRO A 207 9.46 -18.43 7.25
N ASP A 208 10.51 -19.05 7.78
CA ASP A 208 10.42 -20.10 8.81
C ASP A 208 9.70 -19.62 10.08
N GLN A 209 9.83 -18.35 10.44
CA GLN A 209 9.12 -17.76 11.58
C GLN A 209 7.59 -17.84 11.47
N PHE A 210 7.07 -18.01 10.26
CA PHE A 210 5.64 -18.22 9.95
C PHE A 210 5.35 -19.67 9.53
N GLY A 211 6.23 -20.63 9.86
CA GLY A 211 6.05 -22.05 9.55
C GLY A 211 6.69 -22.51 8.25
N GLY A 212 7.49 -21.67 7.59
CA GLY A 212 8.22 -22.01 6.37
C GLY A 212 7.35 -22.14 5.11
N PRO A 213 7.92 -22.55 3.99
CA PRO A 213 7.23 -22.69 2.71
C PRO A 213 5.97 -23.55 2.77
N THR A 214 4.91 -23.12 2.10
CA THR A 214 3.64 -23.84 2.05
C THR A 214 3.17 -24.05 0.61
N ARG A 215 2.05 -24.75 0.45
CA ARG A 215 1.54 -25.18 -0.86
C ARG A 215 1.12 -23.99 -1.71
N ILE A 216 1.60 -23.96 -2.94
CA ILE A 216 1.14 -23.03 -3.97
C ILE A 216 -0.01 -23.64 -4.78
N SER A 217 -0.99 -22.82 -5.11
CA SER A 217 -2.13 -23.24 -5.94
C SER A 217 -1.81 -23.08 -7.42
N ARG A 218 -1.66 -24.21 -8.15
CA ARG A 218 -1.53 -24.16 -9.62
C ARG A 218 -2.73 -23.48 -10.30
N ARG A 219 -3.93 -23.65 -9.75
CA ARG A 219 -5.15 -22.99 -10.25
C ARG A 219 -5.03 -21.47 -10.13
N ALA A 220 -4.54 -20.96 -8.99
CA ALA A 220 -4.28 -19.54 -8.83
C ALA A 220 -3.28 -19.02 -9.86
N GLY A 221 -2.23 -19.81 -10.16
CA GLY A 221 -1.26 -19.49 -11.21
C GLY A 221 -1.90 -19.32 -12.59
N VAL A 222 -2.78 -20.26 -12.97
CA VAL A 222 -3.52 -20.17 -14.26
C VAL A 222 -4.44 -18.92 -14.27
N ILE A 223 -5.16 -18.64 -13.18
CA ILE A 223 -6.03 -17.46 -13.10
C ILE A 223 -5.19 -16.18 -13.28
N MET A 224 -4.04 -16.08 -12.61
CA MET A 224 -3.18 -14.90 -12.68
C MET A 224 -2.64 -14.62 -14.09
N THR A 225 -2.48 -15.64 -14.95
CA THR A 225 -2.05 -15.41 -16.35
C THR A 225 -3.08 -14.65 -17.19
N HIS A 226 -4.34 -14.58 -16.74
CA HIS A 226 -5.41 -13.82 -17.40
C HIS A 226 -5.56 -12.42 -16.81
N GLY A 227 -4.71 -12.02 -15.85
CA GLY A 227 -4.75 -10.69 -15.25
C GLY A 227 -4.30 -9.57 -16.20
N MET A 228 -4.59 -8.35 -15.81
CA MET A 228 -4.12 -7.14 -16.48
C MET A 228 -2.58 -7.09 -16.46
N ASP A 229 -1.99 -6.54 -17.51
CA ASP A 229 -0.54 -6.28 -17.56
C ASP A 229 -0.12 -5.39 -16.38
N PRO A 230 0.88 -5.79 -15.58
CA PRO A 230 1.42 -4.96 -14.52
C PRO A 230 1.83 -3.55 -14.97
N ALA A 231 2.30 -3.39 -16.21
CA ALA A 231 2.70 -2.10 -16.77
C ALA A 231 1.51 -1.13 -16.84
N LEU A 232 0.34 -1.61 -17.27
CA LEU A 232 -0.88 -0.78 -17.32
C LEU A 232 -1.39 -0.43 -15.91
N VAL A 233 -1.23 -1.36 -14.95
CA VAL A 233 -1.57 -1.09 -13.54
C VAL A 233 -0.67 0.00 -12.98
N ALA A 234 0.64 -0.07 -13.23
CA ALA A 234 1.61 0.92 -12.79
C ALA A 234 1.35 2.29 -13.42
N GLU A 235 1.09 2.34 -14.73
CA GLU A 235 0.73 3.58 -15.42
C GLU A 235 -0.47 4.27 -14.76
N ARG A 236 -1.58 3.53 -14.55
CA ARG A 236 -2.78 4.08 -13.91
C ARG A 236 -2.54 4.50 -12.46
N ALA A 237 -1.71 3.75 -11.71
CA ALA A 237 -1.36 4.11 -10.36
C ALA A 237 -0.58 5.44 -10.30
N ILE A 238 0.38 5.61 -11.18
CA ILE A 238 1.19 6.83 -11.26
C ILE A 238 0.38 8.01 -11.80
N ASP A 239 -0.52 7.80 -12.76
CA ASP A 239 -1.46 8.85 -13.20
C ASP A 239 -2.31 9.35 -12.05
N GLY A 240 -2.83 8.44 -11.19
CA GLY A 240 -3.57 8.80 -9.99
C GLY A 240 -2.74 9.60 -8.99
N VAL A 241 -1.47 9.23 -8.77
CA VAL A 241 -0.51 9.97 -7.94
C VAL A 241 -0.29 11.39 -8.50
N GLN A 242 -0.05 11.51 -9.79
CA GLN A 242 0.14 12.80 -10.45
C GLN A 242 -1.13 13.67 -10.46
N ALA A 243 -2.30 13.04 -10.41
CA ALA A 243 -3.58 13.72 -10.27
C ALA A 243 -3.97 14.05 -8.82
N GLY A 244 -3.14 13.68 -7.83
CA GLY A 244 -3.45 13.92 -6.40
C GLY A 244 -4.59 13.06 -5.85
N GLN A 245 -4.89 11.92 -6.49
CA GLN A 245 -5.97 11.03 -6.05
C GLN A 245 -5.54 10.23 -4.83
N PHE A 246 -6.39 10.15 -3.81
CA PHE A 246 -6.16 9.24 -2.70
C PHE A 246 -6.43 7.79 -3.11
N LEU A 247 -7.63 7.49 -3.60
CA LEU A 247 -8.02 6.15 -4.03
C LEU A 247 -7.84 6.02 -5.54
N VAL A 248 -6.98 5.10 -5.97
CA VAL A 248 -6.70 4.86 -7.38
C VAL A 248 -7.19 3.47 -7.78
N ALA A 249 -8.37 3.41 -8.39
CA ALA A 249 -8.89 2.18 -8.97
C ALA A 249 -8.23 1.93 -10.34
N THR A 250 -7.60 0.76 -10.49
CA THR A 250 -6.89 0.43 -11.74
C THR A 250 -7.72 -0.43 -12.71
N HIS A 251 -8.87 -0.98 -12.26
CA HIS A 251 -9.72 -1.87 -13.04
C HIS A 251 -11.17 -1.37 -13.08
N ARG A 252 -11.64 -0.99 -14.26
CA ARG A 252 -12.98 -0.40 -14.42
C ARG A 252 -14.12 -1.32 -14.01
N HIS A 253 -14.00 -2.61 -14.25
CA HIS A 253 -15.05 -3.59 -13.92
C HIS A 253 -15.33 -3.71 -12.42
N VAL A 254 -14.41 -3.26 -11.56
CA VAL A 254 -14.56 -3.31 -10.11
C VAL A 254 -15.65 -2.36 -9.62
N GLN A 255 -15.99 -1.32 -10.39
CA GLN A 255 -16.96 -0.31 -9.99
C GLN A 255 -18.30 -0.91 -9.59
N GLN A 256 -18.83 -1.87 -10.35
CA GLN A 256 -20.13 -2.50 -10.05
C GLN A 256 -20.19 -3.12 -8.64
N TYR A 257 -19.09 -3.75 -8.19
CA TYR A 257 -19.01 -4.36 -6.85
C TYR A 257 -18.91 -3.31 -5.76
N ALA A 258 -18.20 -2.22 -6.02
CA ALA A 258 -18.14 -1.08 -5.11
C ALA A 258 -19.54 -0.46 -4.95
N ASP A 259 -20.26 -0.26 -6.05
CA ASP A 259 -21.63 0.27 -6.04
C ASP A 259 -22.58 -0.63 -5.25
N GLU A 260 -22.48 -1.97 -5.42
CA GLU A 260 -23.26 -2.93 -4.64
C GLU A 260 -22.98 -2.84 -3.13
N ARG A 261 -21.71 -2.70 -2.75
CA ARG A 261 -21.29 -2.52 -1.34
C ARG A 261 -21.81 -1.21 -0.76
N TYR A 262 -21.71 -0.11 -1.50
CA TYR A 262 -22.21 1.19 -1.05
C TYR A 262 -23.74 1.18 -0.92
N ALA A 263 -24.47 0.54 -1.84
CA ALA A 263 -25.91 0.37 -1.73
C ALA A 263 -26.32 -0.46 -0.50
N GLU A 264 -25.49 -1.43 -0.07
CA GLU A 264 -25.72 -2.16 1.19
C GLU A 264 -25.57 -1.24 2.41
N VAL A 265 -24.55 -0.39 2.42
CA VAL A 265 -24.33 0.61 3.47
C VAL A 265 -25.50 1.61 3.53
N GLU A 266 -25.93 2.14 2.39
CA GLU A 266 -27.08 3.06 2.30
C GLU A 266 -28.37 2.42 2.85
N ARG A 267 -28.64 1.16 2.51
CA ARG A 267 -29.79 0.42 3.06
C ARG A 267 -29.71 0.27 4.57
N ALA A 268 -28.51 0.04 5.12
CA ALA A 268 -28.31 -0.08 6.56
C ALA A 268 -28.65 1.23 7.29
N PHE A 269 -28.23 2.38 6.74
CA PHE A 269 -28.59 3.69 7.30
C PHE A 269 -30.06 4.02 7.10
N ALA A 270 -30.65 3.72 5.95
CA ALA A 270 -32.07 3.93 5.72
C ALA A 270 -32.97 3.16 6.71
N ALA A 271 -32.50 2.04 7.25
CA ALA A 271 -33.21 1.26 8.27
C ALA A 271 -33.31 1.96 9.63
N LEU A 272 -32.47 2.99 9.89
CA LEU A 272 -32.52 3.78 11.12
C LEU A 272 -33.66 4.83 11.11
N GLY A 273 -34.27 5.09 9.96
CA GLY A 273 -35.28 6.13 9.78
C GLY A 273 -34.70 7.48 9.41
N ALA A 274 -35.54 8.54 9.52
CA ALA A 274 -35.11 9.90 9.21
C ALA A 274 -34.22 10.44 10.35
N ASP A 275 -33.14 11.10 9.98
CA ASP A 275 -32.30 11.83 10.93
C ASP A 275 -33.07 13.05 11.46
N ASP A 276 -33.34 13.08 12.77
CA ASP A 276 -33.97 14.20 13.48
C ASP A 276 -32.94 15.12 14.17
N GLY A 277 -31.64 14.88 13.93
CA GLY A 277 -30.53 15.63 14.51
C GLY A 277 -30.23 15.30 15.97
N SER A 278 -30.97 14.37 16.61
CA SER A 278 -30.76 14.02 18.02
C SER A 278 -29.44 13.28 18.27
N GLU A 279 -28.93 12.58 17.24
CA GLU A 279 -27.70 11.79 17.34
C GLU A 279 -26.41 12.60 17.16
N GLN A 280 -26.51 13.88 16.78
CA GLN A 280 -25.33 14.72 16.59
C GLN A 280 -24.50 14.92 17.89
N ALA A 281 -25.14 14.71 19.04
CA ALA A 281 -24.46 14.69 20.34
C ALA A 281 -23.50 13.52 20.53
N TYR A 282 -23.61 12.47 19.70
CA TYR A 282 -22.74 11.29 19.75
C TYR A 282 -21.62 11.34 18.69
N ASP A 283 -21.64 12.34 17.82
CA ASP A 283 -20.56 12.52 16.84
C ASP A 283 -19.23 12.82 17.53
N VAL A 284 -18.21 11.99 17.24
CA VAL A 284 -16.91 12.07 17.91
C VAL A 284 -16.24 13.43 17.69
N ALA A 285 -16.38 14.04 16.50
CA ALA A 285 -15.80 15.35 16.21
C ALA A 285 -16.47 16.45 17.03
N SER A 286 -17.80 16.39 17.18
CA SER A 286 -18.59 17.30 17.99
C SER A 286 -18.22 17.16 19.48
N VAL A 287 -18.13 15.94 19.99
CA VAL A 287 -17.71 15.66 21.37
C VAL A 287 -16.26 16.13 21.63
N ALA A 288 -15.34 15.83 20.71
CA ALA A 288 -13.96 16.24 20.83
C ALA A 288 -13.80 17.77 20.83
N ALA A 289 -14.62 18.48 20.05
CA ALA A 289 -14.62 19.95 20.05
C ALA A 289 -15.03 20.54 21.42
N VAL A 290 -16.06 19.97 22.06
CA VAL A 290 -16.50 20.37 23.41
C VAL A 290 -15.41 20.09 24.44
N VAL A 291 -14.86 18.87 24.46
CA VAL A 291 -13.79 18.48 25.40
C VAL A 291 -12.54 19.35 25.25
N ASN A 292 -12.16 19.68 24.02
CA ASN A 292 -11.01 20.54 23.74
C ASN A 292 -11.27 22.00 24.14
N ALA A 293 -12.51 22.48 24.08
CA ALA A 293 -12.87 23.84 24.53
C ALA A 293 -12.84 23.95 26.05
N GLU A 294 -13.09 22.85 26.77
CA GLU A 294 -13.08 22.79 28.24
C GLU A 294 -11.68 22.51 28.85
N ASP A 295 -10.66 22.24 28.06
CA ASP A 295 -9.29 21.98 28.57
C ASP A 295 -8.61 23.30 29.00
N PRO A 296 -8.46 23.53 30.30
CA PRO A 296 -7.90 24.80 30.83
C PRO A 296 -6.43 25.01 30.46
N ARG A 297 -5.74 23.98 29.95
CA ARG A 297 -4.32 24.08 29.54
C ARG A 297 -4.14 24.79 28.20
N ARG A 298 -5.20 24.99 27.40
CA ARG A 298 -5.16 25.71 26.12
C ARG A 298 -5.50 27.22 26.24
N THR A 299 -5.99 27.67 27.39
CA THR A 299 -6.31 29.09 27.65
C THR A 299 -5.18 29.85 28.32
N ALA A 300 -4.02 29.23 28.57
CA ALA A 300 -2.85 29.81 29.22
C ALA A 300 -1.63 29.88 28.28
N GLY A 301 -1.84 30.30 27.02
CA GLY A 301 -0.77 30.52 26.05
C GLY A 301 -0.91 31.83 25.32
#